data_4bd87752322ced06def4a66ef4d80cd4
#
_entry.id   4bd87752322ced06def4a66ef4d80cd4
#
_cell.length_a   1.000
_cell.length_b   1.000
_cell.length_c   1.000
_cell.angle_alpha   90.00
_cell.angle_beta   90.00
_cell.angle_gamma   90.00
#
_symmetry.space_group_name_H-M   'P 1'
#
loop_
_entity.id
_entity.type
_entity.pdbx_description
1 polymer ?
#
loop_
_entity_poly.entity_id
_entity_poly.type
_entity_poly.pdbx_seq_one_letter_code
_entity_poly.pdbx_strand_id
1 'polypeptide(L)'
;ELTELLNISESTARRDITALDKAGRLVKVFGGAIALEDSVLSSEPTVAQKTEVQIEEKKRIAKYAASLIEPKDFVYLDAGTTTGYMIEYLEERSATFVTNAVAHAQRLAAEGVRVFMIGGELKSSTEAIIGSEAVMALKNYHFTKGFFGTNGISKVHGFTTPDINEALVKKTAMNQCKRVYVLGDYT
;
A
#
# COMPACT_ATOMS: atom_id res chain seq x y z
N GLU A 1 -27.12 21.79 -13.27
CA GLU A 1 -26.50 20.80 -14.19
C GLU A 1 -26.87 19.37 -13.77
N LEU A 2 -26.36 18.82 -12.63
CA LEU A 2 -26.76 17.48 -12.13
C LEU A 2 -28.27 17.41 -11.78
N THR A 3 -28.82 18.44 -11.17
CA THR A 3 -30.23 18.55 -10.81
C THR A 3 -31.13 18.55 -12.02
N GLU A 4 -30.74 19.20 -13.09
CA GLU A 4 -31.42 19.23 -14.37
C GLU A 4 -31.28 17.90 -15.11
N LEU A 5 -30.07 17.36 -15.18
CA LEU A 5 -29.77 16.10 -15.87
C LEU A 5 -30.53 14.92 -15.28
N LEU A 6 -30.59 14.85 -13.93
CA LEU A 6 -31.22 13.75 -13.20
C LEU A 6 -32.68 14.06 -12.75
N ASN A 7 -33.18 15.27 -13.03
CA ASN A 7 -34.49 15.75 -12.60
C ASN A 7 -34.73 15.56 -11.09
N ILE A 8 -33.74 15.93 -10.26
CA ILE A 8 -33.80 15.82 -8.80
C ILE A 8 -33.61 17.18 -8.13
N SER A 9 -34.06 17.31 -6.88
CA SER A 9 -33.83 18.53 -6.11
C SER A 9 -32.34 18.70 -5.70
N GLU A 10 -31.92 19.93 -5.47
CA GLU A 10 -30.56 20.23 -4.99
C GLU A 10 -30.26 19.53 -3.66
N SER A 11 -31.21 19.43 -2.76
CA SER A 11 -31.09 18.72 -1.50
C SER A 11 -30.84 17.22 -1.68
N THR A 12 -31.54 16.61 -2.64
CA THR A 12 -31.36 15.20 -3.02
C THR A 12 -29.98 14.99 -3.61
N ALA A 13 -29.57 15.81 -4.58
CA ALA A 13 -28.24 15.75 -5.18
C ALA A 13 -27.12 15.85 -4.14
N ARG A 14 -27.22 16.82 -3.19
CA ARG A 14 -26.24 16.99 -2.11
C ARG A 14 -26.14 15.77 -1.18
N ARG A 15 -27.29 15.18 -0.84
CA ARG A 15 -27.36 13.99 0.00
C ARG A 15 -26.74 12.79 -0.70
N ASP A 16 -27.07 12.57 -1.96
CA ASP A 16 -26.60 11.44 -2.75
C ASP A 16 -25.10 11.55 -3.05
N ILE A 17 -24.59 12.73 -3.40
CA ILE A 17 -23.16 13.01 -3.51
C ILE A 17 -22.45 12.71 -2.18
N THR A 18 -23.01 13.14 -1.05
CA THR A 18 -22.40 12.88 0.26
C THR A 18 -22.39 11.38 0.62
N ALA A 19 -23.42 10.64 0.24
CA ALA A 19 -23.49 9.20 0.45
C ALA A 19 -22.48 8.45 -0.43
N LEU A 20 -22.36 8.85 -1.71
CA LEU A 20 -21.39 8.25 -2.65
C LEU A 20 -19.93 8.59 -2.29
N ASP A 21 -19.66 9.80 -1.79
CA ASP A 21 -18.38 10.21 -1.28
C ASP A 21 -17.94 9.36 -0.06
N LYS A 22 -18.88 9.18 0.90
CA LYS A 22 -18.64 8.27 2.05
C LYS A 22 -18.44 6.80 1.65
N ALA A 23 -19.09 6.39 0.56
CA ALA A 23 -18.95 5.05 0.00
C ALA A 23 -17.70 4.89 -0.91
N GLY A 24 -16.88 5.95 -1.04
CA GLY A 24 -15.69 5.95 -1.89
C GLY A 24 -15.98 5.77 -3.39
N ARG A 25 -17.18 6.18 -3.85
CA ARG A 25 -17.63 6.04 -5.24
C ARG A 25 -17.36 7.28 -6.10
N LEU A 26 -17.08 8.41 -5.48
CA LEU A 26 -16.72 9.69 -6.07
C LEU A 26 -16.02 10.57 -5.02
N VAL A 27 -15.45 11.70 -5.43
CA VAL A 27 -14.91 12.73 -4.53
C VAL A 27 -15.82 13.94 -4.55
N LYS A 28 -16.37 14.30 -3.37
CA LYS A 28 -17.16 15.51 -3.20
C LYS A 28 -16.25 16.73 -3.19
N VAL A 29 -16.55 17.71 -4.04
CA VAL A 29 -15.85 19.01 -4.11
C VAL A 29 -16.83 20.16 -3.91
N PHE A 30 -16.29 21.39 -3.77
CA PHE A 30 -17.13 22.58 -3.70
C PHE A 30 -17.90 22.74 -5.03
N GLY A 31 -19.22 22.73 -4.94
CA GLY A 31 -20.09 22.89 -6.12
C GLY A 31 -20.41 21.61 -6.88
N GLY A 32 -19.92 20.41 -6.47
CA GLY A 32 -20.23 19.19 -7.20
C GLY A 32 -19.52 17.93 -6.71
N ALA A 33 -19.22 17.06 -7.66
CA ALA A 33 -18.47 15.82 -7.44
C ALA A 33 -17.58 15.52 -8.63
N ILE A 34 -16.47 14.82 -8.40
CA ILE A 34 -15.52 14.37 -9.41
C ILE A 34 -15.55 12.83 -9.42
N ALA A 35 -15.55 12.25 -10.63
CA ALA A 35 -15.41 10.80 -10.80
C ALA A 35 -14.05 10.34 -10.30
N LEU A 36 -13.98 9.13 -9.71
CA LEU A 36 -12.73 8.57 -9.22
C LEU A 36 -11.68 8.37 -10.33
N GLU A 37 -12.13 8.14 -11.56
CA GLU A 37 -11.25 7.96 -12.73
C GLU A 37 -10.50 9.24 -13.11
N ASP A 38 -11.07 10.42 -12.82
CA ASP A 38 -10.49 11.74 -13.10
C ASP A 38 -9.79 12.36 -11.87
N SER A 39 -9.97 11.76 -10.68
CA SER A 39 -9.30 12.23 -9.49
C SER A 39 -7.86 11.71 -9.47
N VAL A 40 -6.92 12.55 -9.78
CA VAL A 40 -5.59 12.42 -9.16
C VAL A 40 -5.88 12.50 -7.66
N LEU A 41 -5.84 11.36 -6.97
CA LEU A 41 -6.13 11.27 -5.54
C LEU A 41 -5.27 12.30 -4.81
N SER A 42 -5.84 13.44 -4.47
CA SER A 42 -5.16 14.50 -3.71
C SER A 42 -4.97 14.11 -2.25
N SER A 43 -5.61 13.03 -1.79
CA SER A 43 -5.41 12.45 -0.46
C SER A 43 -5.23 10.94 -0.57
N GLU A 44 -4.09 10.45 -0.09
CA GLU A 44 -3.84 9.02 0.02
C GLU A 44 -4.72 8.43 1.13
N PRO A 45 -5.47 7.33 0.87
CA PRO A 45 -6.23 6.64 1.92
C PRO A 45 -5.31 6.15 3.03
N THR A 46 -5.73 6.32 4.27
CA THR A 46 -4.99 5.85 5.44
C THR A 46 -4.91 4.33 5.50
N VAL A 47 -3.95 3.79 6.29
CA VAL A 47 -3.86 2.33 6.55
C VAL A 47 -5.18 1.79 7.05
N ALA A 48 -5.85 2.48 8.00
CA ALA A 48 -7.14 2.05 8.53
C ALA A 48 -8.21 1.90 7.45
N GLN A 49 -8.33 2.88 6.55
CA GLN A 49 -9.26 2.82 5.42
C GLN A 49 -8.92 1.68 4.45
N LYS A 50 -7.63 1.50 4.12
CA LYS A 50 -7.17 0.43 3.22
C LYS A 50 -7.37 -0.97 3.83
N THR A 51 -7.32 -1.10 5.16
CA THR A 51 -7.46 -2.41 5.84
C THR A 51 -8.84 -3.02 5.66
N GLU A 52 -9.88 -2.18 5.57
CA GLU A 52 -11.28 -2.64 5.45
C GLU A 52 -11.71 -2.94 4.01
N VAL A 53 -10.87 -2.63 3.02
CA VAL A 53 -11.21 -2.80 1.60
C VAL A 53 -10.58 -4.07 1.04
N GLN A 54 -11.36 -4.88 0.31
CA GLN A 54 -10.93 -6.09 -0.43
C GLN A 54 -10.13 -7.09 0.44
N ILE A 55 -10.60 -7.35 1.65
CA ILE A 55 -9.89 -8.18 2.64
C ILE A 55 -9.59 -9.58 2.10
N GLU A 56 -10.57 -10.22 1.46
CA GLU A 56 -10.42 -11.61 0.98
C GLU A 56 -9.42 -11.71 -0.18
N GLU A 57 -9.44 -10.74 -1.11
CA GLU A 57 -8.46 -10.65 -2.19
C GLU A 57 -7.05 -10.42 -1.65
N LYS A 58 -6.90 -9.49 -0.71
CA LYS A 58 -5.61 -9.22 -0.06
C LYS A 58 -5.07 -10.46 0.65
N LYS A 59 -5.90 -11.18 1.39
CA LYS A 59 -5.51 -12.43 2.06
C LYS A 59 -5.10 -13.51 1.06
N ARG A 60 -5.84 -13.66 -0.04
CA ARG A 60 -5.52 -14.63 -1.10
C ARG A 60 -4.17 -14.30 -1.75
N ILE A 61 -3.94 -13.02 -2.10
CA ILE A 61 -2.68 -12.55 -2.66
C ILE A 61 -1.53 -12.74 -1.65
N ALA A 62 -1.75 -12.35 -0.39
CA ALA A 62 -0.78 -12.46 0.67
C ALA A 62 -0.37 -13.91 0.96
N LYS A 63 -1.33 -14.83 0.99
CA LYS A 63 -1.07 -16.27 1.16
C LYS A 63 -0.19 -16.82 0.05
N TYR A 64 -0.50 -16.48 -1.21
CA TYR A 64 0.34 -16.89 -2.34
C TYR A 64 1.73 -16.26 -2.27
N ALA A 65 1.81 -14.94 -1.98
CA ALA A 65 3.08 -14.26 -1.85
C ALA A 65 3.96 -14.83 -0.73
N ALA A 66 3.36 -15.17 0.43
CA ALA A 66 4.08 -15.81 1.54
C ALA A 66 4.64 -17.18 1.16
N SER A 67 3.93 -17.98 0.34
CA SER A 67 4.41 -19.29 -0.12
C SER A 67 5.62 -19.22 -1.07
N LEU A 68 5.96 -18.04 -1.57
CA LEU A 68 7.14 -17.82 -2.41
C LEU A 68 8.42 -17.61 -1.60
N ILE A 69 8.32 -17.52 -0.28
CA ILE A 69 9.47 -17.32 0.61
C ILE A 69 10.14 -18.67 0.87
N GLU A 70 11.44 -18.72 0.65
CA GLU A 70 12.26 -19.93 0.77
C GLU A 70 13.19 -19.84 2.01
N PRO A 71 13.68 -20.99 2.51
CA PRO A 71 14.63 -21.00 3.60
C PRO A 71 15.85 -20.09 3.35
N LYS A 72 16.22 -19.30 4.37
CA LYS A 72 17.34 -18.36 4.35
C LYS A 72 17.20 -17.20 3.36
N ASP A 73 16.01 -16.96 2.82
CA ASP A 73 15.75 -15.73 2.05
C ASP A 73 16.06 -14.48 2.89
N PHE A 74 16.54 -13.46 2.22
CA PHE A 74 16.66 -12.12 2.76
C PHE A 74 15.63 -11.23 2.05
N VAL A 75 14.55 -10.92 2.76
CA VAL A 75 13.32 -10.40 2.19
C VAL A 75 13.11 -8.93 2.56
N TYR A 76 12.81 -8.10 1.57
CA TYR A 76 12.23 -6.78 1.83
C TYR A 76 10.71 -6.87 1.81
N LEU A 77 10.07 -6.39 2.88
CA LEU A 77 8.63 -6.32 3.03
C LEU A 77 8.20 -4.86 3.15
N ASP A 78 7.58 -4.34 2.09
CA ASP A 78 7.14 -2.95 2.00
C ASP A 78 5.94 -2.67 2.90
N ALA A 79 5.78 -1.42 3.33
CA ALA A 79 4.61 -0.98 4.08
C ALA A 79 3.34 -1.08 3.25
N GLY A 80 2.30 -1.67 3.79
CA GLY A 80 1.00 -1.81 3.14
C GLY A 80 0.13 -2.87 3.77
N THR A 81 -1.18 -2.79 3.54
CA THR A 81 -2.13 -3.74 4.13
C THR A 81 -2.02 -5.15 3.53
N THR A 82 -1.83 -5.25 2.20
CA THR A 82 -1.66 -6.55 1.53
C THR A 82 -0.38 -7.26 1.95
N THR A 83 0.73 -6.52 2.02
CA THR A 83 2.01 -7.05 2.51
C THR A 83 1.95 -7.44 3.99
N GLY A 84 1.19 -6.69 4.80
CA GLY A 84 0.95 -7.00 6.20
C GLY A 84 0.21 -8.33 6.43
N TYR A 85 -0.72 -8.68 5.54
CA TYR A 85 -1.39 -10.00 5.60
C TYR A 85 -0.45 -11.17 5.32
N MET A 86 0.67 -10.98 4.61
CA MET A 86 1.65 -12.06 4.39
C MET A 86 2.17 -12.66 5.68
N ILE A 87 2.29 -11.85 6.75
CA ILE A 87 2.81 -12.27 8.05
C ILE A 87 1.92 -13.35 8.67
N GLU A 88 0.60 -13.31 8.43
CA GLU A 88 -0.36 -14.32 8.92
C GLU A 88 -0.20 -15.69 8.27
N TYR A 89 0.38 -15.72 7.05
CA TYR A 89 0.57 -16.94 6.26
C TYR A 89 2.03 -17.36 6.15
N LEU A 90 2.90 -16.77 6.98
CA LEU A 90 4.33 -17.05 6.94
C LEU A 90 4.63 -18.42 7.57
N GLU A 91 4.94 -19.40 6.73
CA GLU A 91 5.37 -20.73 7.14
C GLU A 91 6.89 -20.81 7.34
N GLU A 92 7.65 -20.13 6.48
CA GLU A 92 9.11 -20.11 6.51
C GLU A 92 9.64 -19.06 7.51
N ARG A 93 10.16 -19.51 8.64
CA ARG A 93 10.63 -18.64 9.73
C ARG A 93 12.15 -18.46 9.79
N SER A 94 12.91 -19.18 8.95
CA SER A 94 14.37 -19.02 8.86
C SER A 94 14.79 -17.86 7.94
N ALA A 95 13.86 -17.29 7.18
CA ALA A 95 14.07 -16.09 6.41
C ALA A 95 14.33 -14.87 7.32
N THR A 96 15.13 -13.93 6.81
CA THR A 96 15.37 -12.65 7.49
C THR A 96 14.64 -11.54 6.73
N PHE A 97 13.97 -10.68 7.46
CA PHE A 97 13.18 -9.59 6.88
C PHE A 97 13.79 -8.23 7.14
N VAL A 98 13.61 -7.32 6.19
CA VAL A 98 13.80 -5.88 6.35
C VAL A 98 12.50 -5.21 5.94
N THR A 99 12.04 -4.25 6.72
CA THR A 99 10.79 -3.53 6.42
C THR A 99 10.90 -2.04 6.75
N ASN A 100 10.10 -1.24 6.05
CA ASN A 100 9.87 0.17 6.38
C ASN A 100 8.56 0.38 7.15
N ALA A 101 7.85 -0.68 7.56
CA ALA A 101 6.59 -0.61 8.29
C ALA A 101 6.79 -0.99 9.77
N VAL A 102 6.44 -0.08 10.68
CA VAL A 102 6.56 -0.30 12.12
C VAL A 102 5.69 -1.50 12.57
N ALA A 103 4.44 -1.54 12.12
CA ALA A 103 3.53 -2.63 12.46
C ALA A 103 4.01 -4.00 11.94
N HIS A 104 4.62 -4.05 10.75
CA HIS A 104 5.18 -5.29 10.21
C HIS A 104 6.37 -5.77 11.04
N ALA A 105 7.29 -4.85 11.42
CA ALA A 105 8.43 -5.19 12.26
C ALA A 105 8.00 -5.77 13.60
N GLN A 106 7.02 -5.15 14.26
CA GLN A 106 6.46 -5.62 15.53
C GLN A 106 5.84 -7.01 15.41
N ARG A 107 5.02 -7.25 14.37
CA ARG A 107 4.35 -8.53 14.14
C ARG A 107 5.36 -9.65 13.82
N LEU A 108 6.32 -9.40 12.93
CA LEU A 108 7.38 -10.37 12.60
C LEU A 108 8.21 -10.74 13.85
N ALA A 109 8.59 -9.74 14.65
CA ALA A 109 9.32 -9.98 15.89
C ALA A 109 8.51 -10.79 16.91
N ALA A 110 7.21 -10.52 17.05
CA ALA A 110 6.31 -11.29 17.92
C ALA A 110 6.19 -12.77 17.50
N GLU A 111 6.28 -13.05 16.19
CA GLU A 111 6.31 -14.41 15.62
C GLU A 111 7.68 -15.09 15.71
N GLY A 112 8.67 -14.43 16.33
CA GLY A 112 10.03 -14.96 16.47
C GLY A 112 10.87 -14.92 15.19
N VAL A 113 10.44 -14.18 14.17
CA VAL A 113 11.13 -14.03 12.90
C VAL A 113 12.17 -12.93 13.01
N ARG A 114 13.37 -13.16 12.46
CA ARG A 114 14.43 -12.16 12.43
C ARG A 114 14.06 -11.02 11.49
N VAL A 115 13.94 -9.81 12.05
CA VAL A 115 13.54 -8.61 11.30
C VAL A 115 14.43 -7.42 11.63
N PHE A 116 14.74 -6.64 10.61
CA PHE A 116 15.34 -5.32 10.71
C PHE A 116 14.33 -4.28 10.24
N MET A 117 14.25 -3.17 10.95
CA MET A 117 13.48 -2.02 10.52
C MET A 117 14.43 -0.94 10.03
N ILE A 118 14.18 -0.35 8.86
CA ILE A 118 14.94 0.80 8.40
C ILE A 118 14.56 2.04 9.20
N GLY A 119 15.52 2.94 9.43
CA GLY A 119 15.30 4.25 10.05
C GLY A 119 14.81 5.30 9.05
N GLY A 120 14.31 6.42 9.57
CA GLY A 120 13.84 7.56 8.78
C GLY A 120 12.63 8.24 9.41
N GLU A 121 11.92 9.04 8.63
CA GLU A 121 10.71 9.74 9.03
C GLU A 121 9.50 8.79 8.99
N LEU A 122 8.68 8.77 10.03
CA LEU A 122 7.42 8.03 10.05
C LEU A 122 6.28 8.87 9.45
N LYS A 123 5.78 8.44 8.30
CA LYS A 123 4.61 9.03 7.66
C LYS A 123 3.32 8.52 8.33
N SER A 124 2.54 9.44 8.89
CA SER A 124 1.38 9.10 9.72
C SER A 124 0.23 8.44 8.95
N SER A 125 0.00 8.79 7.67
CA SER A 125 -1.11 8.25 6.88
C SER A 125 -0.92 6.78 6.48
N THR A 126 0.31 6.38 6.19
CA THR A 126 0.65 5.03 5.72
C THR A 126 1.47 4.21 6.71
N GLU A 127 1.84 4.81 7.86
CA GLU A 127 2.66 4.20 8.91
C GLU A 127 3.98 3.63 8.36
N ALA A 128 4.44 4.21 7.25
CA ALA A 128 5.67 3.84 6.57
C ALA A 128 6.83 4.75 6.96
N ILE A 129 8.00 4.18 7.11
CA ILE A 129 9.25 4.93 7.22
C ILE A 129 9.66 5.39 5.81
N ILE A 130 9.92 6.69 5.67
CA ILE A 130 10.26 7.38 4.43
C ILE A 130 11.49 8.29 4.61
N GLY A 131 11.86 8.99 3.55
CA GLY A 131 12.88 10.04 3.58
C GLY A 131 14.27 9.56 3.16
N SER A 132 15.22 10.51 3.18
CA SER A 132 16.59 10.30 2.70
C SER A 132 17.36 9.24 3.51
N GLU A 133 17.13 9.18 4.82
CA GLU A 133 17.78 8.19 5.69
C GLU A 133 17.34 6.78 5.36
N ALA A 134 16.03 6.57 5.11
CA ALA A 134 15.50 5.29 4.66
C ALA A 134 16.12 4.86 3.32
N VAL A 135 16.23 5.79 2.37
CA VAL A 135 16.86 5.55 1.06
C VAL A 135 18.33 5.20 1.21
N MET A 136 19.06 5.91 2.07
CA MET A 136 20.49 5.64 2.32
C MET A 136 20.69 4.29 3.01
N ALA A 137 19.89 3.96 4.00
CA ALA A 137 19.94 2.67 4.69
C ALA A 137 19.72 1.51 3.71
N LEU A 138 18.70 1.61 2.82
CA LEU A 138 18.38 0.57 1.85
C LEU A 138 19.50 0.25 0.87
N LYS A 139 20.33 1.23 0.51
CA LYS A 139 21.49 1.01 -0.39
C LYS A 139 22.55 0.03 0.16
N ASN A 140 22.53 -0.22 1.46
CA ASN A 140 23.45 -1.16 2.10
C ASN A 140 22.94 -2.61 2.12
N TYR A 141 21.74 -2.86 1.60
CA TYR A 141 21.15 -4.18 1.57
C TYR A 141 21.10 -4.76 0.15
N HIS A 142 21.13 -6.10 0.08
CA HIS A 142 20.88 -6.86 -1.15
C HIS A 142 19.89 -7.97 -0.82
N PHE A 143 18.67 -7.83 -1.31
CA PHE A 143 17.58 -8.75 -1.00
C PHE A 143 17.48 -9.88 -2.05
N THR A 144 17.13 -11.08 -1.60
CA THR A 144 16.78 -12.17 -2.51
C THR A 144 15.42 -11.95 -3.14
N LYS A 145 14.48 -11.43 -2.33
CA LYS A 145 13.09 -11.13 -2.76
C LYS A 145 12.62 -9.83 -2.10
N GLY A 146 11.77 -9.09 -2.80
CA GLY A 146 11.05 -7.94 -2.24
C GLY A 146 9.58 -8.02 -2.60
N PHE A 147 8.71 -7.75 -1.63
CA PHE A 147 7.26 -7.70 -1.79
C PHE A 147 6.77 -6.29 -1.55
N PHE A 148 6.08 -5.74 -2.54
CA PHE A 148 5.71 -4.32 -2.57
C PHE A 148 4.21 -4.14 -2.77
N GLY A 149 3.62 -3.18 -2.05
CA GLY A 149 2.29 -2.67 -2.35
C GLY A 149 2.33 -1.61 -3.45
N THR A 150 1.18 -1.37 -4.07
CA THR A 150 0.97 -0.28 -5.03
C THR A 150 -0.37 0.41 -4.77
N ASN A 151 -0.48 1.69 -5.12
CA ASN A 151 -1.73 2.44 -5.04
C ASN A 151 -2.48 2.43 -6.36
N GLY A 152 -1.78 2.22 -7.47
CA GLY A 152 -2.40 2.14 -8.79
C GLY A 152 -1.52 1.38 -9.78
N ILE A 153 -2.18 0.84 -10.80
CA ILE A 153 -1.55 0.12 -11.91
C ILE A 153 -2.13 0.63 -13.21
N SER A 154 -1.30 1.10 -14.11
CA SER A 154 -1.75 1.49 -15.45
C SER A 154 -0.79 1.00 -16.53
N LYS A 155 -1.31 0.84 -17.77
CA LYS A 155 -0.50 0.45 -18.91
C LYS A 155 0.53 1.52 -19.32
N VAL A 156 0.25 2.80 -19.03
CA VAL A 156 1.08 3.93 -19.42
C VAL A 156 2.14 4.23 -18.36
N HIS A 157 1.75 4.25 -17.07
CA HIS A 157 2.61 4.69 -15.97
C HIS A 157 3.18 3.54 -15.13
N GLY A 158 2.75 2.30 -15.38
CA GLY A 158 3.14 1.14 -14.57
C GLY A 158 2.52 1.19 -13.18
N PHE A 159 3.32 0.84 -12.17
CA PHE A 159 2.94 0.90 -10.76
C PHE A 159 3.15 2.30 -10.20
N THR A 160 2.17 2.83 -9.49
CA THR A 160 2.19 4.22 -8.99
C THR A 160 1.91 4.30 -7.50
N THR A 161 2.44 5.36 -6.89
CA THR A 161 2.12 5.82 -5.54
C THR A 161 2.07 7.36 -5.54
N PRO A 162 1.15 8.00 -4.80
CA PRO A 162 0.98 9.44 -4.86
C PRO A 162 2.10 10.22 -4.15
N ASP A 163 2.84 9.60 -3.24
CA ASP A 163 3.87 10.26 -2.44
C ASP A 163 5.27 10.01 -3.01
N ILE A 164 6.00 11.08 -3.31
CA ILE A 164 7.34 11.01 -3.90
C ILE A 164 8.37 10.37 -2.96
N ASN A 165 8.25 10.57 -1.64
CA ASN A 165 9.18 10.00 -0.67
C ASN A 165 8.96 8.49 -0.54
N GLU A 166 7.69 8.03 -0.56
CA GLU A 166 7.38 6.61 -0.65
C GLU A 166 7.87 5.99 -1.96
N ALA A 167 7.66 6.70 -3.08
CA ALA A 167 8.13 6.25 -4.39
C ALA A 167 9.65 6.05 -4.40
N LEU A 168 10.41 6.95 -3.78
CA LEU A 168 11.87 6.86 -3.69
C LEU A 168 12.32 5.67 -2.84
N VAL A 169 11.67 5.42 -1.70
CA VAL A 169 11.95 4.25 -0.85
C VAL A 169 11.64 2.96 -1.59
N LYS A 170 10.45 2.83 -2.20
CA LYS A 170 10.05 1.65 -3.00
C LYS A 170 11.03 1.40 -4.15
N LYS A 171 11.31 2.42 -4.96
CA LYS A 171 12.26 2.31 -6.07
C LYS A 171 13.65 1.89 -5.62
N THR A 172 14.14 2.45 -4.52
CA THR A 172 15.45 2.09 -3.97
C THR A 172 15.46 0.64 -3.52
N ALA A 173 14.45 0.20 -2.76
CA ALA A 173 14.34 -1.17 -2.30
C ALA A 173 14.21 -2.16 -3.46
N MET A 174 13.40 -1.86 -4.49
CA MET A 174 13.27 -2.67 -5.70
C MET A 174 14.61 -2.88 -6.40
N ASN A 175 15.43 -1.82 -6.52
CA ASN A 175 16.75 -1.89 -7.13
C ASN A 175 17.75 -2.74 -6.34
N GLN A 176 17.49 -3.00 -5.06
CA GLN A 176 18.29 -3.87 -4.20
C GLN A 176 17.77 -5.32 -4.18
N CYS A 177 16.68 -5.64 -4.89
CA CYS A 177 16.09 -6.96 -4.91
C CYS A 177 16.52 -7.75 -6.16
N LYS A 178 16.85 -9.03 -5.95
CA LYS A 178 17.06 -9.98 -7.05
C LYS A 178 15.74 -10.36 -7.75
N ARG A 179 14.65 -10.48 -6.97
CA ARG A 179 13.30 -10.71 -7.47
C ARG A 179 12.35 -9.73 -6.81
N VAL A 180 11.51 -9.09 -7.62
CA VAL A 180 10.52 -8.09 -7.18
C VAL A 180 9.13 -8.64 -7.44
N TYR A 181 8.28 -8.59 -6.42
CA TYR A 181 6.86 -8.94 -6.49
C TYR A 181 6.03 -7.73 -6.09
N VAL A 182 5.14 -7.29 -6.97
CA VAL A 182 4.18 -6.23 -6.67
C VAL A 182 2.83 -6.87 -6.43
N LEU A 183 2.24 -6.58 -5.27
CA LEU A 183 0.99 -7.15 -4.80
C LEU A 183 -0.13 -6.13 -5.04
N GLY A 184 -1.05 -6.46 -5.91
CA GLY A 184 -2.20 -5.63 -6.25
C GLY A 184 -3.40 -6.51 -6.59
N ASP A 185 -4.60 -6.03 -6.30
CA ASP A 185 -5.85 -6.60 -6.76
C ASP A 185 -6.30 -5.94 -8.07
N TYR A 186 -7.51 -6.23 -8.49
CA TYR A 186 -8.05 -5.75 -9.78
C TYR A 186 -8.88 -4.45 -9.66
N THR A 187 -8.90 -3.80 -8.50
CA THR A 187 -9.66 -2.56 -8.25
C THR A 187 -8.83 -1.30 -8.34
#